data_537ddf1252e9e36ab41bdaf47908f45d
#
_entry.id   537ddf1252e9e36ab41bdaf47908f45d
#
_cell.length_a   1.000
_cell.length_b   1.000
_cell.length_c   1.000
_cell.angle_alpha   90.00
_cell.angle_beta   90.00
_cell.angle_gamma   90.00
#
_symmetry.space_group_name_H-M   'P 1'
#
loop_
_entity.id
_entity.type
_entity.pdbx_description
1 polymer ?
#
loop_
_entity_poly.entity_id
_entity_poly.type
_entity_poly.pdbx_seq_one_letter_code
_entity_poly.pdbx_strand_id
1 'polypeptide(L)'
;KGDHAGAIRLLQAIVAKHPGHTHSVLRIAELYDKELQDFPRAALHYEEVLKLKLPPEQWGWAAIRLSNIYSGKLQQPKAALALIHRLAAEHPGTAAGAKALKRLARISNAGLDPEAGQDV
;
A
#
# COMPACT_ATOMS: atom_id res chain seq x y z
N LYS A 1 -12.80 21.13 0.38
CA LYS A 1 -12.82 22.20 1.11
C LYS A 1 -11.86 22.33 2.18
N GLY A 2 -11.17 21.48 2.67
CA GLY A 2 -10.15 21.67 3.66
C GLY A 2 -8.84 22.12 3.03
N ASP A 3 -7.98 22.65 3.87
CA ASP A 3 -6.61 22.97 3.46
C ASP A 3 -5.78 21.72 3.57
N HIS A 4 -5.85 20.86 2.56
CA HIS A 4 -5.13 19.57 2.59
C HIS A 4 -3.62 19.77 2.56
N ALA A 5 -3.15 20.76 1.81
CA ALA A 5 -1.72 21.06 1.77
C ALA A 5 -1.22 21.53 3.13
N GLY A 6 -2.01 22.38 3.81
CA GLY A 6 -1.68 22.83 5.16
C GLY A 6 -1.68 21.67 6.15
N ALA A 7 -2.67 20.78 6.05
CA ALA A 7 -2.72 19.60 6.91
C ALA A 7 -1.48 18.73 6.71
N ILE A 8 -1.07 18.54 5.47
CA ILE A 8 0.13 17.75 5.17
C ILE A 8 1.36 18.41 5.79
N ARG A 9 1.49 19.73 5.68
CA ARG A 9 2.63 20.43 6.28
C ARG A 9 2.70 20.25 7.78
N LEU A 10 1.54 20.31 8.46
CA LEU A 10 1.50 20.07 9.90
C LEU A 10 1.90 18.65 10.26
N LEU A 11 1.39 17.69 9.50
CA LEU A 11 1.74 16.28 9.72
C LEU A 11 3.21 16.01 9.44
N GLN A 12 3.77 16.66 8.42
CA GLN A 12 5.19 16.52 8.11
C GLN A 12 6.05 17.06 9.25
N ALA A 13 5.61 18.15 9.90
CA ALA A 13 6.32 18.67 11.05
C ALA A 13 6.32 17.68 12.21
N ILE A 14 5.21 16.96 12.41
CA ILE A 14 5.14 15.92 13.44
C ILE A 14 6.10 14.78 13.11
N VAL A 15 6.10 14.34 11.85
CA VAL A 15 6.97 13.24 11.41
C VAL A 15 8.44 13.64 11.52
N ALA A 16 8.76 14.91 11.27
CA ALA A 16 10.14 15.38 11.40
C ALA A 16 10.65 15.23 12.82
N LYS A 17 9.78 15.46 13.81
CA LYS A 17 10.14 15.30 15.22
C LYS A 17 10.01 13.85 15.71
N HIS A 18 9.06 13.12 15.14
CA HIS A 18 8.73 11.75 15.55
C HIS A 18 8.59 10.86 14.34
N PRO A 19 9.70 10.43 13.72
CA PRO A 19 9.65 9.68 12.45
C PRO A 19 8.85 8.38 12.52
N GLY A 20 8.74 7.80 13.72
CA GLY A 20 7.96 6.58 13.90
C GLY A 20 6.49 6.82 14.21
N HIS A 21 6.00 8.06 14.11
CA HIS A 21 4.62 8.36 14.44
C HIS A 21 3.70 7.88 13.31
N THR A 22 3.29 6.64 13.44
CA THR A 22 2.60 5.89 12.40
C THR A 22 1.36 6.59 11.87
N HIS A 23 0.53 7.12 12.79
CA HIS A 23 -0.70 7.77 12.39
C HIS A 23 -0.45 8.95 11.45
N SER A 24 0.58 9.75 11.75
CA SER A 24 0.90 10.91 10.91
C SER A 24 1.42 10.50 9.54
N VAL A 25 2.28 9.49 9.49
CA VAL A 25 2.82 9.00 8.23
C VAL A 25 1.69 8.45 7.35
N LEU A 26 0.81 7.64 7.96
CA LEU A 26 -0.32 7.09 7.23
C LEU A 26 -1.28 8.18 6.75
N ARG A 27 -1.56 9.17 7.60
CA ARG A 27 -2.50 10.21 7.23
C ARG A 27 -1.99 11.05 6.06
N ILE A 28 -0.69 11.32 6.00
CA ILE A 28 -0.09 12.01 4.85
C ILE A 28 -0.38 11.21 3.57
N ALA A 29 -0.12 9.91 3.60
CA ALA A 29 -0.37 9.06 2.45
C ALA A 29 -1.84 9.12 2.03
N GLU A 30 -2.75 9.04 3.00
CA GLU A 30 -4.18 9.09 2.71
C GLU A 30 -4.63 10.41 2.12
N LEU A 31 -4.05 11.52 2.58
CA LEU A 31 -4.41 12.83 2.03
C LEU A 31 -3.99 12.95 0.57
N TYR A 32 -2.78 12.50 0.23
CA TYR A 32 -2.37 12.49 -1.16
C TYR A 32 -3.25 11.57 -2.01
N ASP A 33 -3.63 10.42 -1.46
CA ASP A 33 -4.41 9.43 -2.17
C ASP A 33 -5.86 9.88 -2.38
N LYS A 34 -6.53 10.21 -1.28
CA LYS A 34 -8.00 10.36 -1.31
C LYS A 34 -8.44 11.78 -1.58
N GLU A 35 -7.70 12.76 -1.07
CA GLU A 35 -8.12 14.16 -1.19
C GLU A 35 -7.47 14.83 -2.39
N LEU A 36 -6.15 14.71 -2.52
CA LEU A 36 -5.41 15.38 -3.58
C LEU A 36 -5.29 14.54 -4.84
N GLN A 37 -5.50 13.24 -4.74
CA GLN A 37 -5.37 12.30 -5.85
C GLN A 37 -4.02 12.42 -6.55
N ASP A 38 -2.99 12.69 -5.75
CA ASP A 38 -1.61 12.72 -6.22
C ASP A 38 -1.02 11.34 -5.97
N PHE A 39 -1.30 10.44 -6.91
CA PHE A 39 -0.99 9.03 -6.70
C PHE A 39 0.51 8.71 -6.65
N PRO A 40 1.38 9.38 -7.42
CA PRO A 40 2.80 9.15 -7.23
C PRO A 40 3.28 9.49 -5.83
N ARG A 41 2.83 10.61 -5.26
CA ARG A 41 3.20 10.96 -3.89
C ARG A 41 2.54 10.06 -2.87
N ALA A 42 1.27 9.69 -3.11
CA ALA A 42 0.59 8.75 -2.21
C ALA A 42 1.37 7.44 -2.13
N ALA A 43 1.83 6.93 -3.27
CA ALA A 43 2.59 5.69 -3.30
C ALA A 43 3.88 5.80 -2.50
N LEU A 44 4.61 6.91 -2.66
CA LEU A 44 5.84 7.12 -1.89
C LEU A 44 5.58 7.08 -0.39
N HIS A 45 4.51 7.74 0.06
CA HIS A 45 4.22 7.80 1.48
C HIS A 45 3.66 6.48 2.01
N TYR A 46 2.87 5.75 1.21
CA TYR A 46 2.46 4.40 1.62
C TYR A 46 3.66 3.47 1.75
N GLU A 47 4.66 3.61 0.87
CA GLU A 47 5.88 2.81 1.01
C GLU A 47 6.59 3.10 2.33
N GLU A 48 6.59 4.37 2.77
CA GLU A 48 7.15 4.71 4.07
C GLU A 48 6.34 4.09 5.20
N VAL A 49 5.01 4.08 5.08
CA VAL A 49 4.16 3.42 6.06
C VAL A 49 4.54 1.95 6.21
N LEU A 50 4.79 1.27 5.10
CA LEU A 50 5.10 -0.17 5.14
C LEU A 50 6.46 -0.47 5.76
N LYS A 51 7.32 0.53 5.94
CA LYS A 51 8.60 0.36 6.63
C LYS A 51 8.47 0.47 8.13
N LEU A 52 7.32 0.94 8.63
CA LEU A 52 7.11 1.12 10.06
C LEU A 52 6.61 -0.19 10.67
N LYS A 53 6.80 -0.31 12.00
CA LYS A 53 6.24 -1.44 12.72
C LYS A 53 4.77 -1.20 12.95
N LEU A 54 3.96 -1.90 12.19
CA LEU A 54 2.51 -1.80 12.26
C LEU A 54 1.92 -3.13 12.67
N PRO A 55 0.75 -3.12 13.32
CA PRO A 55 -0.01 -4.36 13.45
C PRO A 55 -0.23 -4.98 12.08
N PRO A 56 -0.18 -6.32 11.97
CA PRO A 56 -0.27 -6.97 10.66
C PRO A 56 -1.51 -6.59 9.85
N GLU A 57 -2.67 -6.37 10.51
CA GLU A 57 -3.87 -5.97 9.79
C GLU A 57 -3.72 -4.59 9.17
N GLN A 58 -3.13 -3.65 9.90
CA GLN A 58 -2.91 -2.30 9.36
C GLN A 58 -1.90 -2.32 8.22
N TRP A 59 -0.82 -3.05 8.41
CA TRP A 59 0.19 -3.20 7.36
C TRP A 59 -0.45 -3.78 6.10
N GLY A 60 -1.28 -4.80 6.30
CA GLY A 60 -1.93 -5.47 5.18
C GLY A 60 -2.85 -4.56 4.38
N TRP A 61 -3.67 -3.77 5.07
CA TRP A 61 -4.58 -2.87 4.35
C TRP A 61 -3.84 -1.75 3.62
N ALA A 62 -2.75 -1.25 4.21
CA ALA A 62 -1.90 -0.27 3.52
C ALA A 62 -1.29 -0.89 2.27
N ALA A 63 -0.84 -2.13 2.36
CA ALA A 63 -0.28 -2.86 1.22
C ALA A 63 -1.31 -3.06 0.12
N ILE A 64 -2.54 -3.44 0.49
CA ILE A 64 -3.63 -3.59 -0.50
C ILE A 64 -3.88 -2.25 -1.21
N ARG A 65 -3.97 -1.18 -0.43
CA ARG A 65 -4.24 0.14 -1.04
C ARG A 65 -3.12 0.54 -1.99
N LEU A 66 -1.87 0.35 -1.56
CA LEU A 66 -0.73 0.69 -2.41
C LEU A 66 -0.71 -0.17 -3.68
N SER A 67 -1.01 -1.47 -3.57
CA SER A 67 -1.05 -2.31 -4.76
C SER A 67 -2.13 -1.84 -5.74
N ASN A 68 -3.26 -1.38 -5.24
CA ASN A 68 -4.33 -0.85 -6.09
C ASN A 68 -3.89 0.44 -6.79
N ILE A 69 -3.13 1.28 -6.10
CA ILE A 69 -2.58 2.49 -6.70
C ILE A 69 -1.59 2.13 -7.81
N TYR A 70 -0.68 1.19 -7.53
CA TYR A 70 0.29 0.76 -8.54
C TYR A 70 -0.40 0.24 -9.80
N SER A 71 -1.37 -0.67 -9.64
CA SER A 71 -1.99 -1.31 -10.81
C SER A 71 -2.98 -0.40 -11.52
N GLY A 72 -3.77 0.38 -10.77
CA GLY A 72 -4.87 1.13 -11.34
C GLY A 72 -4.53 2.56 -11.73
N LYS A 73 -3.60 3.19 -11.02
CA LYS A 73 -3.31 4.61 -11.22
C LYS A 73 -1.94 4.86 -11.82
N LEU A 74 -0.95 4.07 -11.44
CA LEU A 74 0.43 4.28 -11.90
C LEU A 74 0.83 3.31 -13.01
N GLN A 75 -0.05 2.39 -13.34
CA GLN A 75 0.20 1.41 -14.39
C GLN A 75 1.50 0.65 -14.18
N GLN A 76 1.70 0.20 -12.93
CA GLN A 76 2.85 -0.59 -12.54
C GLN A 76 2.38 -1.94 -12.00
N PRO A 77 1.87 -2.81 -12.88
CA PRO A 77 1.28 -4.07 -12.43
C PRO A 77 2.29 -5.03 -11.78
N LYS A 78 3.55 -4.97 -12.20
CA LYS A 78 4.56 -5.82 -11.59
C LYS A 78 4.85 -5.41 -10.15
N ALA A 79 4.89 -4.10 -9.87
CA ALA A 79 5.08 -3.61 -8.51
C ALA A 79 3.88 -3.99 -7.64
N ALA A 80 2.68 -3.87 -8.19
CA ALA A 80 1.47 -4.26 -7.48
C ALA A 80 1.50 -5.75 -7.14
N LEU A 81 1.87 -6.57 -8.11
CA LEU A 81 1.90 -8.03 -7.92
C LEU A 81 2.95 -8.44 -6.89
N ALA A 82 4.13 -7.83 -6.94
CA ALA A 82 5.18 -8.11 -5.97
C ALA A 82 4.69 -7.81 -4.55
N LEU A 83 3.98 -6.72 -4.37
CA LEU A 83 3.46 -6.34 -3.05
C LEU A 83 2.39 -7.31 -2.58
N ILE A 84 1.52 -7.76 -3.47
CA ILE A 84 0.49 -8.75 -3.16
C ILE A 84 1.14 -10.09 -2.76
N HIS A 85 2.17 -10.52 -3.47
CA HIS A 85 2.93 -11.73 -3.10
C HIS A 85 3.53 -11.58 -1.71
N ARG A 86 4.13 -10.44 -1.43
CA ARG A 86 4.74 -10.18 -0.13
C ARG A 86 3.70 -10.23 0.99
N LEU A 87 2.54 -9.61 0.78
CA LEU A 87 1.47 -9.62 1.77
C LEU A 87 0.97 -11.04 2.04
N ALA A 88 0.76 -11.81 0.98
CA ALA A 88 0.30 -13.20 1.12
C ALA A 88 1.33 -14.06 1.84
N ALA A 89 2.63 -13.81 1.61
CA ALA A 89 3.70 -14.59 2.23
C ALA A 89 3.92 -14.22 3.69
N GLU A 90 3.89 -12.92 4.01
CA GLU A 90 4.26 -12.45 5.34
C GLU A 90 3.10 -12.41 6.31
N HIS A 91 1.89 -12.17 5.81
CA HIS A 91 0.71 -11.99 6.67
C HIS A 91 -0.51 -12.75 6.16
N PRO A 92 -0.37 -14.07 5.89
CA PRO A 92 -1.49 -14.82 5.30
C PRO A 92 -2.68 -14.97 6.24
N GLY A 93 -2.46 -14.85 7.56
CA GLY A 93 -3.52 -15.01 8.55
C GLY A 93 -4.37 -13.77 8.77
N THR A 94 -4.04 -12.65 8.13
CA THR A 94 -4.84 -11.44 8.26
C THR A 94 -5.93 -11.41 7.19
N ALA A 95 -6.94 -10.55 7.39
CA ALA A 95 -7.99 -10.37 6.39
C ALA A 95 -7.39 -9.87 5.07
N ALA A 96 -6.46 -8.93 5.14
CA ALA A 96 -5.80 -8.43 3.94
C ALA A 96 -4.97 -9.52 3.27
N GLY A 97 -4.27 -10.35 4.05
CA GLY A 97 -3.51 -11.46 3.51
C GLY A 97 -4.39 -12.49 2.82
N ALA A 98 -5.55 -12.80 3.41
CA ALA A 98 -6.50 -13.70 2.78
C ALA A 98 -6.99 -13.14 1.44
N LYS A 99 -7.23 -11.83 1.40
CA LYS A 99 -7.64 -11.16 0.16
C LYS A 99 -6.53 -11.24 -0.89
N ALA A 100 -5.28 -11.08 -0.46
CA ALA A 100 -4.13 -11.21 -1.36
C ALA A 100 -4.05 -12.61 -1.94
N LEU A 101 -4.23 -13.64 -1.10
CA LEU A 101 -4.21 -15.01 -1.56
C LEU A 101 -5.29 -15.29 -2.60
N LYS A 102 -6.50 -14.76 -2.37
CA LYS A 102 -7.58 -14.90 -3.34
C LYS A 102 -7.26 -14.21 -4.67
N ARG A 103 -6.67 -13.03 -4.59
CA ARG A 103 -6.28 -12.30 -5.80
C ARG A 103 -5.24 -13.07 -6.59
N LEU A 104 -4.23 -13.62 -5.91
CA LEU A 104 -3.20 -14.42 -6.56
C LEU A 104 -3.78 -15.67 -7.21
N ALA A 105 -4.73 -16.33 -6.55
CA ALA A 105 -5.37 -17.50 -7.12
C ALA A 105 -6.12 -17.15 -8.42
N ARG A 106 -6.83 -16.02 -8.43
CA ARG A 106 -7.53 -15.59 -9.65
C ARG A 106 -6.56 -15.26 -10.78
N ILE A 107 -5.48 -14.58 -10.47
CA ILE A 107 -4.46 -14.22 -11.46
C ILE A 107 -3.81 -15.47 -12.02
N SER A 108 -3.47 -16.41 -11.15
CA SER A 108 -2.86 -17.68 -11.56
C SER A 108 -3.80 -18.47 -12.46
N ASN A 109 -5.07 -18.58 -12.06
CA ASN A 109 -6.07 -19.32 -12.86
C ASN A 109 -6.30 -18.67 -14.22
N ALA A 110 -6.15 -17.37 -14.32
CA ALA A 110 -6.29 -16.66 -15.58
C ALA A 110 -5.00 -16.66 -16.40
N GLY A 111 -3.92 -17.21 -15.87
CA GLY A 111 -2.64 -17.25 -16.56
C GLY A 111 -1.95 -15.89 -16.64
N LEU A 112 -2.32 -14.96 -15.74
CA LEU A 112 -1.81 -13.59 -15.79
C LEU A 112 -0.61 -13.35 -14.85
N ASP A 113 -0.33 -14.29 -13.95
CA ASP A 113 0.76 -14.18 -13.00
C ASP A 113 2.02 -14.80 -13.57
N PRO A 114 3.05 -14.02 -13.94
CA PRO A 114 4.26 -14.58 -14.50
C PRO A 114 4.99 -15.52 -13.54
N GLU A 115 4.91 -15.27 -12.23
CA GLU A 115 5.57 -16.10 -11.25
C GLU A 115 4.86 -17.44 -11.11
N ALA A 116 3.54 -17.44 -11.10
CA ALA A 116 2.77 -18.68 -11.04
C ALA A 116 3.03 -19.53 -12.30
N GLY A 117 3.18 -18.88 -13.46
CA GLY A 117 3.46 -19.58 -14.71
C GLY A 117 4.80 -20.28 -14.72
N GLN A 118 5.73 -19.86 -13.88
CA GLN A 118 7.06 -20.47 -13.81
C GLN A 118 7.09 -21.72 -12.94
N ASP A 119 6.06 -21.97 -12.20
CA ASP A 119 6.00 -23.10 -11.28
C ASP A 119 5.61 -24.42 -11.97
N VAL A 120 5.35 -24.37 -13.23
CA VAL A 120 4.88 -25.54 -13.97
C VAL A 120 6.03 -26.39 -14.46
#